data_b0e0a3bf2d0f3bc64f7734f649b5194d
#
_entry.id   b0e0a3bf2d0f3bc64f7734f649b5194d
#
_cell.length_a   1.000
_cell.length_b   1.000
_cell.length_c   1.000
_cell.angle_alpha   90.00
_cell.angle_beta   90.00
_cell.angle_gamma   90.00
#
_symmetry.space_group_name_H-M   'P 1'
#
loop_
_entity.id
_entity.type
_entity.pdbx_description
1 polymer ?
#
loop_
_entity_poly.entity_id
_entity_poly.type
_entity_poly.pdbx_seq_one_letter_code
_entity_poly.pdbx_strand_id
1 'polypeptide(L)'
;MIFLTVDVSALRVLIFGNGAVGSRKAAYFRDEAKEVRMLEKSGIPSDDAALFSLISEYDIIIAASDDAEFNKKITEIASQNHKWYNSATAVGNFLLPAVFHEGDFSLAVSTNGKAPAVASFIRDEITSSYPALSQMVELQNTLRSLLKNKIPSQKQRAEILQKVLHDDAVWKELEEGHIDAEEILRRYV
;
A
#
# COMPACT_ATOMS: atom_id res chain seq x y z
N MET A 1 -12.36 1.09 11.84
CA MET A 1 -11.65 1.25 10.54
C MET A 1 -11.38 -0.14 9.96
N ILE A 2 -11.51 -0.32 8.65
CA ILE A 2 -11.24 -1.58 7.93
C ILE A 2 -10.06 -1.35 6.97
N PHE A 3 -9.33 -2.42 6.63
CA PHE A 3 -8.34 -2.37 5.55
C PHE A 3 -9.03 -2.55 4.20
N LEU A 4 -8.66 -1.72 3.24
CA LEU A 4 -9.07 -1.83 1.84
C LEU A 4 -7.83 -1.67 0.96
N THR A 5 -7.76 -2.45 -0.09
CA THR A 5 -6.86 -2.19 -1.22
C THR A 5 -7.64 -1.37 -2.24
N VAL A 6 -7.08 -0.24 -2.67
CA VAL A 6 -7.72 0.70 -3.57
C VAL A 6 -6.86 0.90 -4.80
N ASP A 7 -7.44 0.71 -5.97
CA ASP A 7 -6.82 1.14 -7.22
C ASP A 7 -6.92 2.66 -7.33
N VAL A 8 -5.76 3.32 -7.30
CA VAL A 8 -5.65 4.78 -7.36
C VAL A 8 -5.26 5.29 -8.75
N SER A 9 -5.12 4.42 -9.75
CA SER A 9 -4.65 4.75 -11.10
C SER A 9 -5.50 5.80 -11.83
N ALA A 10 -6.77 5.92 -11.49
CA ALA A 10 -7.67 6.94 -12.01
C ALA A 10 -7.79 8.17 -11.10
N LEU A 11 -7.24 8.15 -9.89
CA LEU A 11 -7.44 9.18 -8.88
C LEU A 11 -6.39 10.28 -8.95
N ARG A 12 -6.80 11.50 -8.62
CA ARG A 12 -5.95 12.69 -8.51
C ARG A 12 -5.73 13.04 -7.05
N VAL A 13 -4.46 13.22 -6.68
CA VAL A 13 -4.03 13.49 -5.29
C VAL A 13 -3.50 14.92 -5.17
N LEU A 14 -4.04 15.68 -4.23
CA LEU A 14 -3.58 17.02 -3.89
C LEU A 14 -2.99 17.05 -2.49
N ILE A 15 -1.76 17.53 -2.37
CA ILE A 15 -1.03 17.59 -1.10
C ILE A 15 -0.69 19.03 -0.79
N PHE A 16 -1.16 19.53 0.35
CA PHE A 16 -0.82 20.83 0.88
C PHE A 16 0.38 20.70 1.84
N GLY A 17 1.53 21.20 1.39
CA GLY A 17 2.82 21.10 2.06
C GLY A 17 3.81 20.18 1.35
N ASN A 18 5.01 20.73 1.08
CA ASN A 18 6.12 20.04 0.39
C ASN A 18 7.28 19.64 1.32
N GLY A 19 7.09 19.76 2.64
CA GLY A 19 8.06 19.32 3.65
C GLY A 19 8.19 17.78 3.73
N ALA A 20 9.00 17.30 4.67
CA ALA A 20 9.29 15.87 4.84
C ALA A 20 8.01 15.00 5.01
N VAL A 21 6.99 15.51 5.72
CA VAL A 21 5.73 14.79 5.93
C VAL A 21 4.94 14.69 4.63
N GLY A 22 4.79 15.80 3.88
CA GLY A 22 4.11 15.82 2.59
C GLY A 22 4.80 14.91 1.58
N SER A 23 6.12 15.00 1.46
CA SER A 23 6.92 14.17 0.54
C SER A 23 6.80 12.67 0.84
N ARG A 24 6.84 12.29 2.13
CA ARG A 24 6.64 10.90 2.55
C ARG A 24 5.24 10.39 2.20
N LYS A 25 4.21 11.21 2.37
CA LYS A 25 2.84 10.85 2.01
C LYS A 25 2.64 10.80 0.48
N ALA A 26 3.30 11.69 -0.28
CA ALA A 26 3.30 11.67 -1.73
C ALA A 26 3.87 10.36 -2.30
N ALA A 27 4.87 9.78 -1.65
CA ALA A 27 5.51 8.55 -2.09
C ALA A 27 4.55 7.34 -2.17
N TYR A 28 3.45 7.34 -1.40
CA TYR A 28 2.42 6.30 -1.50
C TYR A 28 1.64 6.32 -2.83
N PHE A 29 1.65 7.45 -3.53
CA PHE A 29 0.78 7.68 -4.69
C PHE A 29 1.55 7.97 -5.98
N ARG A 30 2.85 8.31 -5.88
CA ARG A 30 3.63 8.89 -6.98
C ARG A 30 3.62 8.07 -8.25
N ASP A 31 3.79 6.76 -8.14
CA ASP A 31 3.91 5.85 -9.27
C ASP A 31 2.59 5.15 -9.63
N GLU A 32 1.56 5.32 -8.79
CA GLU A 32 0.29 4.59 -8.87
C GLU A 32 -0.89 5.49 -9.27
N ALA A 33 -0.91 6.75 -8.80
CA ALA A 33 -2.04 7.65 -9.04
C ALA A 33 -1.94 8.35 -10.41
N LYS A 34 -3.10 8.71 -10.95
CA LYS A 34 -3.20 9.48 -12.21
C LYS A 34 -2.42 10.80 -12.15
N GLU A 35 -2.46 11.47 -11.02
CA GLU A 35 -1.78 12.74 -10.77
C GLU A 35 -1.49 12.90 -9.28
N VAL A 36 -0.28 13.32 -8.94
CA VAL A 36 0.08 13.75 -7.59
C VAL A 36 0.61 15.18 -7.67
N ARG A 37 -0.15 16.13 -7.14
CA ARG A 37 0.23 17.54 -7.09
C ARG A 37 0.55 17.96 -5.65
N MET A 38 1.73 18.51 -5.45
CA MET A 38 2.14 19.10 -4.17
C MET A 38 2.12 20.62 -4.28
N LEU A 39 1.54 21.28 -3.29
CA LEU A 39 1.49 22.74 -3.22
C LEU A 39 2.36 23.26 -2.08
N GLU A 40 3.21 24.20 -2.42
CA GLU A 40 3.90 25.07 -1.46
C GLU A 40 2.96 26.19 -1.01
N LYS A 41 3.30 26.83 0.09
CA LYS A 41 2.51 27.94 0.67
C LYS A 41 2.20 29.05 -0.34
N SER A 42 3.14 29.37 -1.22
CA SER A 42 2.99 30.39 -2.27
C SER A 42 2.00 30.01 -3.39
N GLY A 43 1.77 28.72 -3.59
CA GLY A 43 0.86 28.18 -4.61
C GLY A 43 -0.57 27.94 -4.10
N ILE A 44 -0.85 28.24 -2.83
CA ILE A 44 -2.16 28.00 -2.22
C ILE A 44 -3.03 29.25 -2.43
N PRO A 45 -4.26 29.10 -2.97
CA PRO A 45 -5.20 30.20 -3.07
C PRO A 45 -5.49 30.82 -1.70
N SER A 46 -5.45 32.15 -1.61
CA SER A 46 -5.80 32.90 -0.38
C SER A 46 -7.31 33.03 -0.18
N ASP A 47 -8.08 32.93 -1.26
CA ASP A 47 -9.54 33.01 -1.27
C ASP A 47 -10.16 31.62 -1.04
N ASP A 48 -11.15 31.57 -0.15
CA ASP A 48 -11.82 30.33 0.25
C ASP A 48 -12.61 29.66 -0.89
N ALA A 49 -13.20 30.45 -1.78
CA ALA A 49 -13.93 29.92 -2.92
C ALA A 49 -12.99 29.29 -3.95
N ALA A 50 -11.83 29.91 -4.20
CA ALA A 50 -10.79 29.35 -5.06
C ALA A 50 -10.18 28.10 -4.46
N LEU A 51 -9.96 28.05 -3.13
CA LEU A 51 -9.48 26.87 -2.42
C LEU A 51 -10.49 25.72 -2.48
N PHE A 52 -11.76 26.00 -2.29
CA PHE A 52 -12.85 25.03 -2.44
C PHE A 52 -12.90 24.46 -3.86
N SER A 53 -12.83 25.33 -4.87
CA SER A 53 -12.81 24.94 -6.29
C SER A 53 -11.61 24.03 -6.58
N LEU A 54 -10.42 24.40 -6.14
CA LEU A 54 -9.21 23.60 -6.31
C LEU A 54 -9.36 22.20 -5.68
N ILE A 55 -9.82 22.10 -4.44
CA ILE A 55 -10.02 20.82 -3.74
C ILE A 55 -11.06 19.97 -4.48
N SER A 56 -12.09 20.57 -5.06
CA SER A 56 -13.14 19.83 -5.76
C SER A 56 -12.64 19.06 -6.98
N GLU A 57 -11.52 19.48 -7.58
CA GLU A 57 -10.91 18.85 -8.77
C GLU A 57 -10.14 17.56 -8.45
N TYR A 58 -9.85 17.27 -7.17
CA TYR A 58 -9.06 16.13 -6.73
C TYR A 58 -9.92 15.14 -5.95
N ASP A 59 -9.46 13.89 -5.88
CA ASP A 59 -10.15 12.78 -5.21
C ASP A 59 -9.63 12.53 -3.80
N ILE A 60 -8.31 12.70 -3.63
CA ILE A 60 -7.60 12.50 -2.36
C ILE A 60 -6.90 13.80 -1.98
N ILE A 61 -7.15 14.26 -0.75
CA ILE A 61 -6.60 15.49 -0.21
C ILE A 61 -5.71 15.18 0.99
N ILE A 62 -4.48 15.69 0.98
CA ILE A 62 -3.54 15.52 2.08
C ILE A 62 -3.13 16.88 2.64
N ALA A 63 -3.48 17.16 3.89
CA ALA A 63 -3.08 18.34 4.63
C ALA A 63 -1.82 18.03 5.45
N ALA A 64 -0.66 18.52 4.98
CA ALA A 64 0.65 18.22 5.54
C ALA A 64 1.54 19.48 5.65
N SER A 65 0.92 20.65 5.87
CA SER A 65 1.65 21.88 6.18
C SER A 65 2.08 21.92 7.64
N ASP A 66 2.92 22.89 7.97
CA ASP A 66 3.36 23.22 9.33
C ASP A 66 2.30 24.01 10.15
N ASP A 67 1.23 24.46 9.49
CA ASP A 67 0.13 25.19 10.09
C ASP A 67 -1.04 24.26 10.41
N ALA A 68 -1.28 23.99 11.69
CA ALA A 68 -2.34 23.08 12.15
C ALA A 68 -3.75 23.60 11.85
N GLU A 69 -3.97 24.92 11.97
CA GLU A 69 -5.29 25.52 11.67
C GLU A 69 -5.58 25.47 10.17
N PHE A 70 -4.57 25.71 9.35
CA PHE A 70 -4.70 25.55 7.90
C PHE A 70 -4.97 24.09 7.53
N ASN A 71 -4.26 23.13 8.12
CA ASN A 71 -4.54 21.70 7.88
C ASN A 71 -5.96 21.33 8.28
N LYS A 72 -6.48 21.85 9.38
CA LYS A 72 -7.87 21.66 9.81
C LYS A 72 -8.85 22.22 8.79
N LYS A 73 -8.64 23.45 8.32
CA LYS A 73 -9.46 24.08 7.27
C LYS A 73 -9.49 23.25 5.99
N ILE A 74 -8.34 22.73 5.53
CA ILE A 74 -8.27 21.85 4.36
C ILE A 74 -9.11 20.59 4.56
N THR A 75 -9.02 19.95 5.72
CA THR A 75 -9.80 18.73 6.01
C THR A 75 -11.31 19.00 6.11
N GLU A 76 -11.72 20.15 6.62
CA GLU A 76 -13.13 20.57 6.66
C GLU A 76 -13.68 20.78 5.24
N ILE A 77 -12.95 21.49 4.37
CA ILE A 77 -13.33 21.68 2.97
C ILE A 77 -13.38 20.34 2.22
N ALA A 78 -12.37 19.48 2.41
CA ALA A 78 -12.33 18.16 1.79
C ALA A 78 -13.53 17.29 2.22
N SER A 79 -13.89 17.33 3.51
CA SER A 79 -15.06 16.64 4.06
C SER A 79 -16.37 17.12 3.44
N GLN A 80 -16.55 18.44 3.29
CA GLN A 80 -17.73 19.05 2.65
C GLN A 80 -17.85 18.64 1.17
N ASN A 81 -16.72 18.43 0.50
CA ASN A 81 -16.65 17.94 -0.88
C ASN A 81 -16.71 16.41 -0.99
N HIS A 82 -16.95 15.67 0.09
CA HIS A 82 -16.97 14.20 0.13
C HIS A 82 -15.70 13.55 -0.40
N LYS A 83 -14.55 14.21 -0.23
CA LYS A 83 -13.24 13.69 -0.67
C LYS A 83 -12.66 12.74 0.36
N TRP A 84 -11.71 11.92 -0.07
CA TRP A 84 -10.82 11.22 0.85
C TRP A 84 -9.78 12.22 1.35
N TYR A 85 -9.60 12.30 2.66
CA TYR A 85 -8.65 13.23 3.24
C TYR A 85 -7.85 12.64 4.39
N ASN A 86 -6.59 13.04 4.45
CA ASN A 86 -5.64 12.69 5.50
C ASN A 86 -4.95 13.96 5.98
N SER A 87 -4.59 14.02 7.27
CA SER A 87 -3.90 15.17 7.85
C SER A 87 -2.67 14.74 8.63
N ALA A 88 -1.70 15.64 8.74
CA ALA A 88 -0.54 15.47 9.61
C ALA A 88 -0.86 15.81 11.08
N THR A 89 -1.87 16.65 11.33
CA THR A 89 -2.18 17.23 12.64
C THR A 89 -3.59 16.91 13.14
N ALA A 90 -4.46 16.37 12.29
CA ALA A 90 -5.85 16.05 12.62
C ALA A 90 -6.24 14.64 12.15
N VAL A 91 -7.42 14.19 12.56
CA VAL A 91 -7.98 12.90 12.13
C VAL A 91 -8.51 13.04 10.71
N GLY A 92 -8.06 12.16 9.80
CA GLY A 92 -8.60 12.03 8.45
C GLY A 92 -9.70 10.97 8.38
N ASN A 93 -10.37 10.85 7.21
CA ASN A 93 -11.31 9.75 6.95
C ASN A 93 -10.60 8.50 6.43
N PHE A 94 -9.31 8.56 6.11
CA PHE A 94 -8.45 7.40 5.85
C PHE A 94 -7.07 7.58 6.51
N LEU A 95 -6.36 6.47 6.69
CA LEU A 95 -5.01 6.42 7.22
C LEU A 95 -4.07 5.75 6.21
N LEU A 96 -2.82 6.21 6.17
CA LEU A 96 -1.74 5.56 5.45
C LEU A 96 -0.99 4.65 6.44
N PRO A 97 -1.05 3.32 6.29
CA PRO A 97 -0.36 2.38 7.17
C PRO A 97 1.16 2.34 6.88
N ALA A 98 1.92 1.60 7.69
CA ALA A 98 3.25 1.18 7.28
C ALA A 98 3.11 0.11 6.20
N VAL A 99 3.61 0.38 4.99
CA VAL A 99 3.47 -0.51 3.82
C VAL A 99 4.83 -1.01 3.39
N PHE A 100 4.88 -2.27 2.98
CA PHE A 100 5.90 -2.87 2.14
C PHE A 100 5.21 -3.39 0.87
N HIS A 101 5.81 -3.15 -0.27
CA HIS A 101 5.32 -3.61 -1.56
C HIS A 101 6.48 -4.12 -2.39
N GLU A 102 6.37 -5.34 -2.93
CA GLU A 102 7.33 -5.94 -3.84
C GLU A 102 6.60 -6.91 -4.78
N GLY A 103 6.66 -6.65 -6.08
CA GLY A 103 5.91 -7.40 -7.09
C GLY A 103 4.41 -7.44 -6.77
N ASP A 104 3.83 -8.63 -6.74
CA ASP A 104 2.41 -8.84 -6.40
C ASP A 104 2.16 -8.95 -4.88
N PHE A 105 3.21 -8.85 -4.06
CA PHE A 105 3.07 -8.92 -2.61
C PHE A 105 2.97 -7.54 -1.97
N SER A 106 1.96 -7.36 -1.12
CA SER A 106 1.80 -6.15 -0.31
C SER A 106 1.51 -6.51 1.14
N LEU A 107 2.23 -5.87 2.07
CA LEU A 107 2.00 -5.95 3.50
C LEU A 107 1.68 -4.56 4.05
N ALA A 108 0.57 -4.43 4.77
CA ALA A 108 0.18 -3.19 5.42
C ALA A 108 -0.05 -3.43 6.92
N VAL A 109 0.64 -2.67 7.76
CA VAL A 109 0.52 -2.74 9.22
C VAL A 109 0.04 -1.40 9.77
N SER A 110 -1.01 -1.40 10.59
CA SER A 110 -1.55 -0.19 11.19
C SER A 110 -1.83 -0.38 12.67
N THR A 111 -1.54 0.65 13.43
CA THR A 111 -1.95 0.80 14.83
C THR A 111 -3.04 1.88 14.98
N ASN A 112 -3.78 2.16 13.90
CA ASN A 112 -4.77 3.25 13.81
C ASN A 112 -4.18 4.63 14.22
N GLY A 113 -2.92 4.87 13.85
CA GLY A 113 -2.20 6.12 14.16
C GLY A 113 -1.69 6.23 15.61
N LYS A 114 -1.95 5.25 16.47
CA LYS A 114 -1.57 5.32 17.90
C LYS A 114 -0.09 5.06 18.16
N ALA A 115 0.53 4.17 17.40
CA ALA A 115 1.94 3.79 17.57
C ALA A 115 2.61 3.50 16.21
N PRO A 116 2.91 4.54 15.39
CA PRO A 116 3.47 4.34 14.05
C PRO A 116 4.79 3.57 14.05
N ALA A 117 5.63 3.76 15.06
CA ALA A 117 6.91 3.07 15.19
C ALA A 117 6.71 1.54 15.34
N VAL A 118 5.67 1.10 16.07
CA VAL A 118 5.34 -0.32 16.21
C VAL A 118 4.89 -0.90 14.87
N ALA A 119 4.08 -0.16 14.11
CA ALA A 119 3.65 -0.61 12.80
C ALA A 119 4.82 -0.79 11.83
N SER A 120 5.76 0.17 11.80
CA SER A 120 6.98 0.08 11.00
C SER A 120 7.88 -1.08 11.45
N PHE A 121 8.09 -1.23 12.75
CA PHE A 121 8.90 -2.33 13.31
C PHE A 121 8.34 -3.71 12.88
N ILE A 122 7.03 -3.95 13.05
CA ILE A 122 6.43 -5.24 12.69
C ILE A 122 6.51 -5.49 11.18
N ARG A 123 6.29 -4.47 10.34
CA ARG A 123 6.48 -4.58 8.90
C ARG A 123 7.92 -5.03 8.58
N ASP A 124 8.91 -4.36 9.15
CA ASP A 124 10.33 -4.61 8.88
C ASP A 124 10.76 -6.00 9.39
N GLU A 125 10.28 -6.43 10.56
CA GLU A 125 10.52 -7.78 11.08
C GLU A 125 9.96 -8.88 10.16
N ILE A 126 8.72 -8.72 9.68
CA ILE A 126 8.11 -9.69 8.77
C ILE A 126 8.89 -9.73 7.45
N THR A 127 9.18 -8.59 6.84
CA THR A 127 9.86 -8.55 5.54
C THR A 127 11.30 -9.02 5.61
N SER A 128 11.99 -8.79 6.74
CA SER A 128 13.34 -9.31 6.97
C SER A 128 13.35 -10.82 7.23
N SER A 129 12.31 -11.36 7.86
CA SER A 129 12.19 -12.79 8.14
C SER A 129 11.84 -13.63 6.90
N TYR A 130 11.29 -13.01 5.88
CA TYR A 130 10.87 -13.66 4.63
C TYR A 130 11.32 -12.84 3.41
N PRO A 131 12.63 -12.81 3.09
CA PRO A 131 13.15 -11.96 2.01
C PRO A 131 12.67 -12.37 0.61
N ALA A 132 12.21 -13.61 0.43
CA ALA A 132 11.71 -14.14 -0.84
C ALA A 132 10.17 -14.17 -0.94
N LEU A 133 9.46 -13.24 -0.26
CA LEU A 133 7.98 -13.22 -0.28
C LEU A 133 7.39 -13.05 -1.68
N SER A 134 7.94 -12.14 -2.48
CA SER A 134 7.48 -11.91 -3.85
C SER A 134 7.67 -13.16 -4.72
N GLN A 135 8.84 -13.77 -4.64
CA GLN A 135 9.18 -15.01 -5.37
C GLN A 135 8.27 -16.17 -4.96
N MET A 136 7.93 -16.27 -3.66
CA MET A 136 6.99 -17.28 -3.19
C MET A 136 5.58 -17.04 -3.77
N VAL A 137 5.12 -15.80 -3.89
CA VAL A 137 3.83 -15.48 -4.52
C VAL A 137 3.83 -15.92 -5.99
N GLU A 138 4.89 -15.61 -6.73
CA GLU A 138 5.05 -16.02 -8.13
C GLU A 138 5.08 -17.54 -8.28
N LEU A 139 5.86 -18.24 -7.43
CA LEU A 139 5.91 -19.69 -7.40
C LEU A 139 4.52 -20.31 -7.14
N GLN A 140 3.83 -19.84 -6.09
CA GLN A 140 2.49 -20.34 -5.74
C GLN A 140 1.47 -20.12 -6.87
N ASN A 141 1.53 -19.00 -7.58
CA ASN A 141 0.67 -18.72 -8.73
C ASN A 141 0.96 -19.68 -9.89
N THR A 142 2.24 -19.92 -10.20
CA THR A 142 2.67 -20.86 -11.24
C THR A 142 2.27 -22.29 -10.90
N LEU A 143 2.55 -22.74 -9.66
CA LEU A 143 2.16 -24.06 -9.18
C LEU A 143 0.65 -24.27 -9.22
N ARG A 144 -0.16 -23.27 -8.86
CA ARG A 144 -1.62 -23.32 -8.95
C ARG A 144 -2.07 -23.59 -10.39
N SER A 145 -1.44 -22.96 -11.37
CA SER A 145 -1.75 -23.14 -12.79
C SER A 145 -1.37 -24.53 -13.28
N LEU A 146 -0.18 -25.03 -12.92
CA LEU A 146 0.28 -26.39 -13.27
C LEU A 146 -0.59 -27.47 -12.63
N LEU A 147 -0.91 -27.34 -11.36
CA LEU A 147 -1.74 -28.29 -10.61
C LEU A 147 -3.17 -28.38 -11.15
N LYS A 148 -3.74 -27.28 -11.66
CA LYS A 148 -5.09 -27.26 -12.22
C LYS A 148 -5.24 -28.25 -13.38
N ASN A 149 -4.17 -28.44 -14.16
CA ASN A 149 -4.16 -29.36 -15.30
C ASN A 149 -3.83 -30.80 -14.91
N LYS A 150 -3.16 -31.02 -13.77
CA LYS A 150 -2.69 -32.37 -13.36
C LYS A 150 -3.59 -33.03 -12.31
N ILE A 151 -4.22 -32.26 -11.43
CA ILE A 151 -4.99 -32.77 -10.28
C ILE A 151 -6.39 -32.18 -10.28
N PRO A 152 -7.45 -33.01 -10.52
CA PRO A 152 -8.84 -32.55 -10.53
C PRO A 152 -9.33 -32.02 -9.18
N SER A 153 -8.90 -32.65 -8.07
CA SER A 153 -9.37 -32.32 -6.73
C SER A 153 -8.80 -30.98 -6.24
N GLN A 154 -9.67 -30.00 -5.98
CA GLN A 154 -9.28 -28.71 -5.40
C GLN A 154 -8.61 -28.87 -4.02
N LYS A 155 -9.09 -29.82 -3.19
CA LYS A 155 -8.55 -30.09 -1.87
C LYS A 155 -7.10 -30.57 -1.95
N GLN A 156 -6.82 -31.53 -2.85
CA GLN A 156 -5.45 -32.02 -3.03
C GLN A 156 -4.51 -30.93 -3.54
N ARG A 157 -4.96 -30.08 -4.48
CA ARG A 157 -4.16 -28.93 -4.94
C ARG A 157 -3.81 -27.98 -3.79
N ALA A 158 -4.79 -27.67 -2.93
CA ALA A 158 -4.56 -26.82 -1.77
C ALA A 158 -3.56 -27.43 -0.77
N GLU A 159 -3.65 -28.73 -0.52
CA GLU A 159 -2.73 -29.46 0.36
C GLU A 159 -1.27 -29.42 -0.16
N ILE A 160 -1.09 -29.57 -1.48
CA ILE A 160 0.24 -29.46 -2.11
C ILE A 160 0.80 -28.04 -1.96
N LEU A 161 0.01 -27.01 -2.29
CA LEU A 161 0.43 -25.61 -2.17
C LEU A 161 0.82 -25.26 -0.73
N GLN A 162 0.09 -25.78 0.26
CA GLN A 162 0.44 -25.60 1.66
C GLN A 162 1.74 -26.32 2.05
N LYS A 163 1.98 -27.53 1.54
CA LYS A 163 3.26 -28.23 1.80
C LYS A 163 4.45 -27.44 1.26
N VAL A 164 4.34 -26.93 0.02
CA VAL A 164 5.38 -26.09 -0.58
C VAL A 164 5.63 -24.83 0.27
N LEU A 165 4.56 -24.18 0.73
CA LEU A 165 4.66 -22.96 1.56
C LEU A 165 5.36 -23.19 2.91
N HIS A 166 5.25 -24.39 3.48
CA HIS A 166 5.84 -24.73 4.78
C HIS A 166 7.20 -25.45 4.66
N ASP A 167 7.77 -25.52 3.46
CA ASP A 167 9.06 -26.18 3.23
C ASP A 167 10.20 -25.17 3.23
N ASP A 168 11.00 -25.18 4.28
CA ASP A 168 12.15 -24.28 4.44
C ASP A 168 13.18 -24.43 3.30
N ALA A 169 13.29 -25.62 2.69
CA ALA A 169 14.18 -25.82 1.56
C ALA A 169 13.72 -25.01 0.33
N VAL A 170 12.41 -24.93 0.10
CA VAL A 170 11.86 -24.10 -0.99
C VAL A 170 12.12 -22.63 -0.74
N TRP A 171 11.92 -22.13 0.48
CA TRP A 171 12.24 -20.74 0.82
C TRP A 171 13.70 -20.41 0.54
N LYS A 172 14.62 -21.30 0.96
CA LYS A 172 16.04 -21.10 0.72
C LYS A 172 16.40 -21.09 -0.78
N GLU A 173 15.82 -21.99 -1.56
CA GLU A 173 16.00 -22.00 -3.03
C GLU A 173 15.53 -20.70 -3.68
N LEU A 174 14.41 -20.13 -3.20
CA LEU A 174 13.90 -18.84 -3.68
C LEU A 174 14.84 -17.68 -3.33
N GLU A 175 15.39 -17.67 -2.12
CA GLU A 175 16.39 -16.68 -1.68
C GLU A 175 17.67 -16.74 -2.51
N GLU A 176 18.07 -17.93 -2.94
CA GLU A 176 19.22 -18.15 -3.83
C GLU A 176 18.91 -17.84 -5.31
N GLY A 177 17.67 -17.47 -5.63
CA GLY A 177 17.24 -17.14 -7.00
C GLY A 177 16.94 -18.36 -7.87
N HIS A 178 16.79 -19.54 -7.28
CA HIS A 178 16.45 -20.77 -7.98
C HIS A 178 14.92 -20.95 -8.03
N ILE A 179 14.29 -20.75 -9.19
CA ILE A 179 12.84 -20.88 -9.35
C ILE A 179 12.56 -21.77 -10.56
N ASP A 180 12.51 -23.12 -10.33
CA ASP A 180 11.92 -24.06 -11.28
C ASP A 180 10.65 -24.67 -10.67
N ALA A 181 9.50 -24.11 -11.01
CA ALA A 181 8.21 -24.52 -10.49
C ALA A 181 7.88 -25.99 -10.86
N GLU A 182 8.32 -26.49 -12.02
CA GLU A 182 8.08 -27.88 -12.40
C GLU A 182 8.97 -28.85 -11.61
N GLU A 183 10.21 -28.49 -11.33
CA GLU A 183 11.11 -29.28 -10.49
C GLU A 183 10.59 -29.35 -9.07
N ILE A 184 10.20 -28.20 -8.48
CA ILE A 184 9.60 -28.15 -7.16
C ILE A 184 8.33 -29.03 -7.14
N LEU A 185 7.44 -28.89 -8.12
CA LEU A 185 6.21 -29.67 -8.16
C LEU A 185 6.44 -31.19 -8.15
N ARG A 186 7.47 -31.69 -8.83
CA ARG A 186 7.80 -33.15 -8.85
C ARG A 186 8.12 -33.73 -7.47
N ARG A 187 8.45 -32.89 -6.49
CA ARG A 187 8.74 -33.34 -5.11
C ARG A 187 7.45 -33.63 -4.31
N TYR A 188 6.29 -33.12 -4.77
CA TYR A 188 5.04 -33.15 -4.01
C TYR A 188 3.89 -33.88 -4.73
N VAL A 189 4.10 -34.32 -5.98
CA VAL A 189 3.06 -35.01 -6.81
C VAL A 189 3.49 -36.42 -7.16
#